data_f640d0030a58d17a6cabd86c50a3f3ad
#
_entry.id   f640d0030a58d17a6cabd86c50a3f3ad
#
_cell.length_a   1.000
_cell.length_b   1.000
_cell.length_c   1.000
_cell.angle_alpha   90.00
_cell.angle_beta   90.00
_cell.angle_gamma   90.00
#
_symmetry.space_group_name_H-M   'P 1'
#
loop_
_entity.id
_entity.type
_entity.pdbx_description
1 polymer ?
#
loop_
_entity_poly.entity_id
_entity_poly.type
_entity_poly.pdbx_seq_one_letter_code
_entity_poly.pdbx_strand_id
1 'polypeptide(L)'
;DPDNPGSIVSCAKAARENARAVRGNVTSEMWEVLNSTWLELQQLTEARLAGDGALKFFDWVKERSHLFRGVPVGTALKDGAFHFNRLGTFLERADNTARILDVKYHVLLPKVEDVGGVVDYYQWAAVLRSVSAFESYRKVYRDVITPLRVAELLILRRDMPRSLHSCMEESYDIFQIITTPYSGEALRRAGELQAQTGRTSWRGRGETA
;
A
#
# COMPACT_ATOMS: atom_id res chain seq x y z
N ASP A 1 8.36 15.35 11.44
CA ASP A 1 9.50 16.09 10.92
C ASP A 1 9.13 16.71 9.57
N PRO A 2 8.97 18.04 9.45
CA PRO A 2 8.60 18.73 8.21
C PRO A 2 9.70 18.69 7.14
N ASP A 3 10.95 18.48 7.53
CA ASP A 3 12.08 18.41 6.61
C ASP A 3 12.22 17.02 5.95
N ASN A 4 11.51 16.02 6.49
CA ASN A 4 11.44 14.70 5.89
C ASN A 4 10.28 14.64 4.85
N PRO A 5 10.57 14.54 3.54
CA PRO A 5 9.54 14.50 2.51
C PRO A 5 8.61 13.28 2.62
N GLY A 6 9.06 12.20 3.25
CA GLY A 6 8.26 10.99 3.53
C GLY A 6 7.44 11.06 4.82
N SER A 7 7.47 12.17 5.57
CA SER A 7 6.66 12.30 6.77
C SER A 7 5.17 12.44 6.44
N ILE A 8 4.29 11.99 7.34
CA ILE A 8 2.83 12.10 7.19
C ILE A 8 2.41 13.55 6.90
N VAL A 9 3.03 14.51 7.60
CA VAL A 9 2.73 15.94 7.43
C VAL A 9 3.13 16.42 6.04
N SER A 10 4.34 16.09 5.58
CA SER A 10 4.85 16.46 4.25
C SER A 10 4.04 15.82 3.13
N CYS A 11 3.67 14.53 3.27
CA CYS A 11 2.82 13.84 2.31
C CYS A 11 1.40 14.45 2.23
N ALA A 12 0.79 14.79 3.36
CA ALA A 12 -0.52 15.43 3.38
C ALA A 12 -0.50 16.82 2.77
N LYS A 13 0.56 17.62 3.03
CA LYS A 13 0.80 18.92 2.39
C LYS A 13 0.92 18.76 0.89
N ALA A 14 1.77 17.84 0.43
CA ALA A 14 1.99 17.60 -0.99
C ALA A 14 0.69 17.14 -1.70
N ALA A 15 -0.08 16.24 -1.08
CA ALA A 15 -1.36 15.80 -1.63
C ALA A 15 -2.35 16.96 -1.80
N ARG A 16 -2.45 17.85 -0.80
CA ARG A 16 -3.29 19.04 -0.88
C ARG A 16 -2.83 20.01 -1.96
N GLU A 17 -1.54 20.31 -2.05
CA GLU A 17 -1.02 21.23 -3.07
C GLU A 17 -1.16 20.65 -4.48
N ASN A 18 -0.95 19.34 -4.66
CA ASN A 18 -1.21 18.65 -5.93
C ASN A 18 -2.68 18.76 -6.34
N ALA A 19 -3.61 18.49 -5.41
CA ALA A 19 -5.04 18.65 -5.68
C ALA A 19 -5.42 20.11 -6.01
N ARG A 20 -4.77 21.09 -5.36
CA ARG A 20 -4.95 22.51 -5.67
C ARG A 20 -4.51 22.85 -7.09
N ALA A 21 -3.37 22.31 -7.53
CA ALA A 21 -2.83 22.55 -8.86
C ALA A 21 -3.76 22.02 -9.98
N VAL A 22 -4.49 20.93 -9.71
CA VAL A 22 -5.42 20.29 -10.65
C VAL A 22 -6.88 20.42 -10.21
N ARG A 23 -7.25 21.55 -9.59
CA ARG A 23 -8.54 21.74 -8.93
C ARG A 23 -9.74 21.41 -9.81
N GLY A 24 -9.64 21.62 -11.13
CA GLY A 24 -10.70 21.31 -12.10
C GLY A 24 -10.97 19.82 -12.30
N ASN A 25 -10.02 18.95 -11.90
CA ASN A 25 -10.10 17.48 -12.02
C ASN A 25 -10.39 16.79 -10.68
N VAL A 26 -10.63 17.57 -9.62
CA VAL A 26 -10.87 17.07 -8.25
C VAL A 26 -12.26 17.50 -7.83
N THR A 27 -13.09 16.56 -7.36
CA THR A 27 -14.43 16.89 -6.86
C THR A 27 -14.37 17.74 -5.60
N SER A 28 -15.49 18.40 -5.27
CA SER A 28 -15.55 19.21 -4.05
C SER A 28 -15.30 18.37 -2.81
N GLU A 29 -15.85 17.18 -2.75
CA GLU A 29 -15.71 16.25 -1.64
C GLU A 29 -14.26 15.76 -1.48
N MET A 30 -13.57 15.46 -2.59
CA MET A 30 -12.14 15.12 -2.56
C MET A 30 -11.31 16.26 -2.00
N TRP A 31 -11.60 17.49 -2.46
CA TRP A 31 -10.90 18.68 -1.97
C TRP A 31 -11.16 18.91 -0.48
N GLU A 32 -12.41 18.79 -0.03
CA GLU A 32 -12.79 18.97 1.37
C GLU A 32 -12.05 17.99 2.29
N VAL A 33 -11.97 16.72 1.90
CA VAL A 33 -11.22 15.71 2.66
C VAL A 33 -9.74 16.07 2.77
N LEU A 34 -9.09 16.44 1.67
CA LEU A 34 -7.66 16.81 1.69
C LEU A 34 -7.42 18.09 2.49
N ASN A 35 -8.24 19.10 2.28
CA ASN A 35 -8.08 20.39 2.94
C ASN A 35 -8.37 20.30 4.45
N SER A 36 -9.43 19.61 4.87
CA SER A 36 -9.73 19.39 6.29
C SER A 36 -8.63 18.56 6.96
N THR A 37 -8.14 17.52 6.31
CA THR A 37 -7.01 16.72 6.82
C THR A 37 -5.77 17.59 7.05
N TRP A 38 -5.45 18.48 6.12
CA TRP A 38 -4.32 19.40 6.28
C TRP A 38 -4.55 20.38 7.42
N LEU A 39 -5.73 21.00 7.53
CA LEU A 39 -6.04 21.96 8.59
C LEU A 39 -6.00 21.30 9.99
N GLU A 40 -6.49 20.08 10.11
CA GLU A 40 -6.41 19.33 11.36
C GLU A 40 -4.97 18.95 11.73
N LEU A 41 -4.13 18.59 10.75
CA LEU A 41 -2.70 18.33 10.96
C LEU A 41 -1.94 19.55 11.45
N GLN A 42 -2.29 20.75 10.99
CA GLN A 42 -1.66 21.99 11.46
C GLN A 42 -1.96 22.29 12.93
N GLN A 43 -3.02 21.72 13.49
CA GLN A 43 -3.38 21.86 14.91
C GLN A 43 -2.71 20.80 15.80
N LEU A 44 -1.93 19.91 15.21
CA LEU A 44 -1.24 18.87 15.95
C LEU A 44 -0.07 19.46 16.75
N THR A 45 -0.08 19.20 18.06
CA THR A 45 0.97 19.61 18.98
C THR A 45 1.67 18.39 19.57
N GLU A 46 2.90 18.55 20.06
CA GLU A 46 3.63 17.48 20.76
C GLU A 46 2.84 16.94 21.95
N ALA A 47 2.14 17.81 22.66
CA ALA A 47 1.29 17.41 23.79
C ALA A 47 0.16 16.46 23.38
N ARG A 48 -0.38 16.60 22.17
CA ARG A 48 -1.40 15.69 21.62
C ARG A 48 -0.84 14.34 21.19
N LEU A 49 0.46 14.22 20.98
CA LEU A 49 1.14 12.96 20.63
C LEU A 49 1.68 12.22 21.85
N ALA A 50 1.65 12.82 23.05
CA ALA A 50 2.12 12.17 24.27
C ALA A 50 1.22 11.00 24.70
N GLY A 51 1.82 9.99 25.29
CA GLY A 51 1.11 8.79 25.76
C GLY A 51 0.35 8.08 24.63
N ASP A 52 -0.94 7.83 24.85
CA ASP A 52 -1.83 7.20 23.85
C ASP A 52 -2.15 8.10 22.63
N GLY A 53 -1.73 9.36 22.66
CA GLY A 53 -2.00 10.33 21.60
C GLY A 53 -1.41 9.93 20.25
N ALA A 54 -0.24 9.31 20.25
CA ALA A 54 0.39 8.82 19.02
C ALA A 54 -0.45 7.71 18.36
N LEU A 55 -0.98 6.76 19.13
CA LEU A 55 -1.83 5.69 18.58
C LEU A 55 -3.13 6.26 17.98
N LYS A 56 -3.79 7.17 18.70
CA LYS A 56 -4.99 7.87 18.21
C LYS A 56 -4.72 8.66 16.94
N PHE A 57 -3.53 9.30 16.85
CA PHE A 57 -3.12 10.00 15.66
C PHE A 57 -2.95 9.05 14.45
N PHE A 58 -2.28 7.91 14.62
CA PHE A 58 -2.15 6.94 13.53
C PHE A 58 -3.49 6.33 13.11
N ASP A 59 -4.41 6.10 14.03
CA ASP A 59 -5.76 5.65 13.71
C ASP A 59 -6.52 6.71 12.90
N TRP A 60 -6.45 7.96 13.32
CA TRP A 60 -7.00 9.09 12.56
C TRP A 60 -6.40 9.19 11.15
N VAL A 61 -5.08 9.05 10.98
CA VAL A 61 -4.43 9.05 9.65
C VAL A 61 -4.98 7.92 8.77
N LYS A 62 -5.17 6.73 9.33
CA LYS A 62 -5.77 5.60 8.60
C LYS A 62 -7.21 5.92 8.16
N GLU A 63 -8.01 6.48 9.05
CA GLU A 63 -9.39 6.89 8.73
C GLU A 63 -9.43 7.92 7.61
N ARG A 64 -8.58 8.96 7.66
CA ARG A 64 -8.46 9.95 6.58
C ARG A 64 -8.04 9.33 5.24
N SER A 65 -7.09 8.41 5.28
CA SER A 65 -6.66 7.66 4.09
C SER A 65 -7.79 6.79 3.51
N HIS A 66 -8.59 6.13 4.37
CA HIS A 66 -9.75 5.35 3.92
C HIS A 66 -10.85 6.24 3.33
N LEU A 67 -11.14 7.36 3.99
CA LEU A 67 -12.12 8.32 3.51
C LEU A 67 -11.73 8.87 2.13
N PHE A 68 -10.48 9.34 1.97
CA PHE A 68 -10.03 9.87 0.68
C PHE A 68 -10.10 8.83 -0.43
N ARG A 69 -9.81 7.55 -0.16
CA ARG A 69 -9.93 6.48 -1.16
C ARG A 69 -11.37 6.14 -1.53
N GLY A 70 -12.31 6.30 -0.61
CA GLY A 70 -13.73 6.04 -0.85
C GLY A 70 -14.42 7.13 -1.65
N VAL A 71 -14.08 8.39 -1.40
CA VAL A 71 -14.76 9.55 -1.99
C VAL A 71 -14.71 9.55 -3.52
N PRO A 72 -13.57 9.38 -4.21
CA PRO A 72 -13.52 9.38 -5.67
C PRO A 72 -14.41 8.31 -6.32
N VAL A 73 -14.55 7.17 -5.66
CA VAL A 73 -15.37 6.05 -6.17
C VAL A 73 -16.84 6.43 -6.29
N GLY A 74 -17.33 7.26 -5.35
CA GLY A 74 -18.73 7.71 -5.32
C GLY A 74 -19.00 9.05 -6.00
N THR A 75 -17.99 9.89 -6.24
CA THR A 75 -18.20 11.29 -6.64
C THR A 75 -17.47 11.69 -7.93
N ALA A 76 -16.42 10.97 -8.33
CA ALA A 76 -15.64 11.35 -9.49
C ALA A 76 -16.13 10.68 -10.78
N LEU A 77 -16.09 11.43 -11.88
CA LEU A 77 -16.24 10.85 -13.21
C LEU A 77 -15.08 9.90 -13.48
N LYS A 78 -15.35 8.71 -14.03
CA LYS A 78 -14.32 7.70 -14.36
C LYS A 78 -13.56 8.06 -15.64
N ASP A 79 -12.92 9.21 -15.61
CA ASP A 79 -12.06 9.75 -16.66
C ASP A 79 -10.57 9.50 -16.40
N GLY A 80 -9.72 10.15 -17.17
CA GLY A 80 -8.26 10.04 -16.99
C GLY A 80 -7.79 10.44 -15.58
N ALA A 81 -8.36 11.49 -14.99
CA ALA A 81 -7.97 11.95 -13.65
C ALA A 81 -8.30 10.92 -12.57
N PHE A 82 -9.47 10.29 -12.65
CA PHE A 82 -9.86 9.17 -11.78
C PHE A 82 -8.89 7.99 -11.90
N HIS A 83 -8.53 7.61 -13.12
CA HIS A 83 -7.61 6.49 -13.37
C HIS A 83 -6.19 6.79 -12.90
N PHE A 84 -5.67 8.02 -13.08
CA PHE A 84 -4.39 8.42 -12.52
C PHE A 84 -4.38 8.41 -10.99
N ASN A 85 -5.45 8.82 -10.33
CA ASN A 85 -5.58 8.73 -8.87
C ASN A 85 -5.53 7.27 -8.38
N ARG A 86 -6.23 6.37 -9.07
CA ARG A 86 -6.18 4.93 -8.80
C ARG A 86 -4.77 4.35 -9.02
N LEU A 87 -4.12 4.71 -10.12
CA LEU A 87 -2.78 4.25 -10.43
C LEU A 87 -1.80 4.59 -9.30
N GLY A 88 -1.81 5.84 -8.83
CA GLY A 88 -1.00 6.25 -7.67
C GLY A 88 -1.25 5.40 -6.44
N THR A 89 -2.51 5.04 -6.17
CA THR A 89 -2.86 4.16 -5.04
C THR A 89 -2.24 2.76 -5.15
N PHE A 90 -2.24 2.15 -6.33
CA PHE A 90 -1.70 0.80 -6.49
C PHE A 90 -0.17 0.78 -6.51
N LEU A 91 0.46 1.77 -7.13
CA LEU A 91 1.92 1.93 -7.11
C LEU A 91 2.43 2.13 -5.68
N GLU A 92 1.79 2.98 -4.90
CA GLU A 92 2.15 3.19 -3.50
C GLU A 92 1.95 1.92 -2.65
N ARG A 93 0.86 1.19 -2.86
CA ARG A 93 0.63 -0.09 -2.16
C ARG A 93 1.72 -1.11 -2.48
N ALA A 94 2.13 -1.23 -3.74
CA ALA A 94 3.19 -2.13 -4.15
C ALA A 94 4.52 -1.73 -3.50
N ASP A 95 4.91 -0.45 -3.55
CA ASP A 95 6.12 0.05 -2.92
C ASP A 95 6.13 -0.22 -1.42
N ASN A 96 5.05 0.10 -0.71
CA ASN A 96 4.93 -0.15 0.73
C ASN A 96 5.02 -1.64 1.07
N THR A 97 4.40 -2.52 0.29
CA THR A 97 4.48 -3.97 0.53
C THR A 97 5.89 -4.49 0.25
N ALA A 98 6.53 -4.04 -0.82
CA ALA A 98 7.91 -4.42 -1.13
C ALA A 98 8.88 -3.97 -0.03
N ARG A 99 8.79 -2.71 0.42
CA ARG A 99 9.65 -2.16 1.47
C ARG A 99 9.49 -2.87 2.81
N ILE A 100 8.26 -3.20 3.21
CA ILE A 100 8.06 -3.89 4.49
C ILE A 100 8.60 -5.32 4.46
N LEU A 101 8.51 -6.00 3.32
CA LEU A 101 9.13 -7.30 3.12
C LEU A 101 10.66 -7.18 3.12
N ASP A 102 11.21 -6.18 2.44
CA ASP A 102 12.65 -5.92 2.39
C ASP A 102 13.23 -5.67 3.78
N VAL A 103 12.60 -4.79 4.57
CA VAL A 103 13.00 -4.54 5.97
C VAL A 103 12.96 -5.82 6.80
N LYS A 104 11.93 -6.66 6.62
CA LYS A 104 11.83 -7.91 7.38
C LYS A 104 12.96 -8.86 7.01
N TYR A 105 13.29 -9.01 5.74
CA TYR A 105 14.33 -9.94 5.29
C TYR A 105 15.75 -9.45 5.56
N HIS A 106 16.01 -8.16 5.41
CA HIS A 106 17.39 -7.63 5.52
C HIS A 106 17.74 -7.04 6.89
N VAL A 107 16.76 -6.57 7.65
CA VAL A 107 17.01 -5.88 8.93
C VAL A 107 16.61 -6.73 10.13
N LEU A 108 15.47 -7.42 10.07
CA LEU A 108 14.89 -8.11 11.21
C LEU A 108 15.25 -9.61 11.30
N LEU A 109 16.01 -10.15 10.34
CA LEU A 109 16.53 -11.52 10.35
C LEU A 109 18.07 -11.50 10.29
N PRO A 110 18.76 -11.10 11.37
CA PRO A 110 20.21 -10.98 11.36
C PRO A 110 20.94 -12.35 11.32
N LYS A 111 20.26 -13.45 11.68
CA LYS A 111 20.84 -14.80 11.70
C LYS A 111 19.87 -15.85 11.16
N VAL A 112 20.41 -16.82 10.44
CA VAL A 112 19.64 -17.96 9.89
C VAL A 112 19.03 -18.82 11.02
N GLU A 113 19.66 -18.85 12.18
CA GLU A 113 19.22 -19.60 13.37
C GLU A 113 17.93 -19.05 13.99
N ASP A 114 17.61 -17.77 13.75
CA ASP A 114 16.41 -17.11 14.27
C ASP A 114 15.15 -17.38 13.43
N VAL A 115 15.31 -18.01 12.26
CA VAL A 115 14.20 -18.31 11.34
C VAL A 115 13.29 -19.39 11.95
N GLY A 116 11.99 -19.07 12.06
CA GLY A 116 10.99 -20.00 12.62
C GLY A 116 10.89 -19.98 14.14
N GLY A 117 11.69 -19.14 14.83
CA GLY A 117 11.59 -18.94 16.27
C GLY A 117 10.36 -18.11 16.67
N VAL A 118 10.14 -18.00 17.99
CA VAL A 118 9.00 -17.24 18.56
C VAL A 118 9.06 -15.75 18.14
N VAL A 119 10.24 -15.15 18.14
CA VAL A 119 10.43 -13.75 17.74
C VAL A 119 10.07 -13.56 16.25
N ASP A 120 10.51 -14.48 15.39
CA ASP A 120 10.20 -14.45 13.97
C ASP A 120 8.69 -14.53 13.70
N TYR A 121 7.98 -15.39 14.44
CA TYR A 121 6.52 -15.47 14.38
C TYR A 121 5.85 -14.14 14.69
N TYR A 122 6.23 -13.46 15.79
CA TYR A 122 5.66 -12.17 16.16
C TYR A 122 6.00 -11.07 15.14
N GLN A 123 7.20 -11.08 14.58
CA GLN A 123 7.60 -10.14 13.54
C GLN A 123 6.78 -10.32 12.26
N TRP A 124 6.55 -11.55 11.81
CA TRP A 124 5.69 -11.83 10.65
C TRP A 124 4.23 -11.48 10.92
N ALA A 125 3.74 -11.72 12.13
CA ALA A 125 2.41 -11.26 12.54
C ALA A 125 2.30 -9.73 12.51
N ALA A 126 3.34 -9.00 12.92
CA ALA A 126 3.39 -7.55 12.83
C ALA A 126 3.40 -7.06 11.37
N VAL A 127 4.19 -7.69 10.49
CA VAL A 127 4.17 -7.43 9.04
C VAL A 127 2.77 -7.59 8.47
N LEU A 128 2.10 -8.71 8.74
CA LEU A 128 0.74 -8.96 8.27
C LEU A 128 -0.26 -7.91 8.77
N ARG A 129 -0.16 -7.50 10.04
CA ARG A 129 -1.03 -6.45 10.60
C ARG A 129 -0.78 -5.08 9.96
N SER A 130 0.48 -4.73 9.70
CA SER A 130 0.83 -3.43 9.13
C SER A 130 0.29 -3.23 7.71
N VAL A 131 0.12 -4.31 6.95
CA VAL A 131 -0.51 -4.29 5.62
C VAL A 131 -1.97 -4.75 5.64
N SER A 132 -2.60 -4.84 6.82
CA SER A 132 -3.99 -5.29 6.99
C SER A 132 -4.28 -6.67 6.37
N ALA A 133 -3.29 -7.57 6.38
CA ALA A 133 -3.35 -8.90 5.77
C ALA A 133 -3.52 -10.04 6.78
N PHE A 134 -3.52 -9.75 8.08
CA PHE A 134 -3.51 -10.77 9.13
C PHE A 134 -4.77 -11.67 9.08
N GLU A 135 -5.95 -11.08 8.97
CA GLU A 135 -7.20 -11.82 8.87
C GLU A 135 -7.31 -12.60 7.55
N SER A 136 -6.83 -12.01 6.45
CA SER A 136 -6.75 -12.68 5.16
C SER A 136 -5.83 -13.90 5.22
N TYR A 137 -4.68 -13.79 5.87
CA TYR A 137 -3.76 -14.90 6.09
C TYR A 137 -4.46 -16.05 6.82
N ARG A 138 -5.12 -15.77 7.95
CA ARG A 138 -5.84 -16.77 8.74
C ARG A 138 -6.97 -17.44 7.96
N LYS A 139 -7.67 -16.67 7.13
CA LYS A 139 -8.75 -17.18 6.28
C LYS A 139 -8.22 -18.16 5.22
N VAL A 140 -7.07 -17.85 4.63
CA VAL A 140 -6.49 -18.63 3.53
C VAL A 140 -5.79 -19.89 4.02
N TYR A 141 -4.87 -19.74 4.97
CA TYR A 141 -3.98 -20.84 5.35
C TYR A 141 -4.48 -21.62 6.56
N ARG A 142 -5.26 -21.00 7.45
CA ARG A 142 -5.83 -21.63 8.66
C ARG A 142 -4.81 -22.34 9.55
N ASP A 143 -3.59 -21.87 9.55
CA ASP A 143 -2.43 -22.53 10.14
C ASP A 143 -1.42 -21.51 10.69
N VAL A 144 -0.32 -21.99 11.25
CA VAL A 144 0.76 -21.18 11.80
C VAL A 144 1.35 -20.23 10.75
N ILE A 145 1.74 -19.04 11.19
CA ILE A 145 2.39 -18.05 10.32
C ILE A 145 3.79 -18.55 9.97
N THR A 146 4.07 -18.72 8.69
CA THR A 146 5.37 -19.08 8.16
C THR A 146 5.87 -18.03 7.16
N PRO A 147 7.19 -17.77 7.10
CA PRO A 147 7.77 -16.79 6.16
C PRO A 147 7.32 -17.02 4.72
N LEU A 148 7.32 -18.28 4.30
CA LEU A 148 6.97 -18.69 2.94
C LEU A 148 5.52 -18.35 2.57
N ARG A 149 4.57 -18.67 3.45
CA ARG A 149 3.15 -18.37 3.23
C ARG A 149 2.86 -16.89 3.29
N VAL A 150 3.60 -16.13 4.11
CA VAL A 150 3.52 -14.66 4.13
C VAL A 150 4.02 -14.08 2.81
N ALA A 151 5.16 -14.56 2.31
CA ALA A 151 5.68 -14.16 1.01
C ALA A 151 4.70 -14.52 -0.13
N GLU A 152 4.17 -15.73 -0.13
CA GLU A 152 3.15 -16.15 -1.10
C GLU A 152 1.93 -15.19 -1.07
N LEU A 153 1.39 -14.89 0.12
CA LEU A 153 0.23 -14.01 0.28
C LEU A 153 0.51 -12.59 -0.23
N LEU A 154 1.66 -12.03 0.13
CA LEU A 154 1.98 -10.61 -0.11
C LEU A 154 2.67 -10.37 -1.46
N ILE A 155 3.20 -11.40 -2.11
CA ILE A 155 3.86 -11.26 -3.41
C ILE A 155 2.97 -11.80 -4.53
N LEU A 156 2.44 -13.04 -4.41
CA LEU A 156 1.92 -13.79 -5.52
C LEU A 156 0.39 -13.84 -5.59
N ARG A 157 -0.30 -13.66 -4.48
CA ARG A 157 -1.74 -13.87 -4.44
C ARG A 157 -2.53 -12.77 -5.13
N ARG A 158 -3.26 -13.14 -6.19
CA ARG A 158 -4.08 -12.22 -6.99
C ARG A 158 -5.25 -11.62 -6.20
N ASP A 159 -5.88 -12.41 -5.33
CA ASP A 159 -7.03 -12.02 -4.52
C ASP A 159 -6.68 -11.24 -3.24
N MET A 160 -5.38 -11.01 -2.99
CA MET A 160 -4.93 -10.16 -1.88
C MET A 160 -4.70 -8.72 -2.37
N PRO A 161 -5.52 -7.73 -1.96
CA PRO A 161 -5.48 -6.37 -2.52
C PRO A 161 -4.17 -5.60 -2.32
N ARG A 162 -3.31 -6.09 -1.42
CA ARG A 162 -1.99 -5.51 -1.14
C ARG A 162 -0.84 -6.38 -1.59
N SER A 163 -1.09 -7.47 -2.29
CA SER A 163 -0.01 -8.25 -2.90
C SER A 163 0.62 -7.47 -4.05
N LEU A 164 1.89 -7.74 -4.30
CA LEU A 164 2.59 -7.15 -5.44
C LEU A 164 1.90 -7.54 -6.75
N HIS A 165 1.48 -8.81 -6.87
CA HIS A 165 0.77 -9.28 -8.05
C HIS A 165 -0.52 -8.50 -8.31
N SER A 166 -1.41 -8.39 -7.32
CA SER A 166 -2.67 -7.65 -7.46
C SER A 166 -2.44 -6.17 -7.78
N CYS A 167 -1.46 -5.54 -7.13
CA CYS A 167 -1.13 -4.14 -7.40
C CYS A 167 -0.59 -3.93 -8.82
N MET A 168 0.24 -4.84 -9.33
CA MET A 168 0.78 -4.75 -10.69
C MET A 168 -0.30 -5.03 -11.75
N GLU A 169 -1.18 -5.98 -11.51
CA GLU A 169 -2.32 -6.27 -12.38
C GLU A 169 -3.23 -5.04 -12.52
N GLU A 170 -3.67 -4.47 -11.40
CA GLU A 170 -4.50 -3.25 -11.39
C GLU A 170 -3.78 -2.06 -12.07
N SER A 171 -2.48 -1.91 -11.86
CA SER A 171 -1.70 -0.87 -12.53
C SER A 171 -1.63 -1.08 -14.03
N TYR A 172 -1.43 -2.33 -14.48
CA TYR A 172 -1.41 -2.68 -15.89
C TYR A 172 -2.76 -2.41 -16.56
N ASP A 173 -3.87 -2.83 -15.94
CA ASP A 173 -5.22 -2.59 -16.45
C ASP A 173 -5.51 -1.07 -16.58
N ILE A 174 -5.09 -0.29 -15.58
CA ILE A 174 -5.22 1.17 -15.65
C ILE A 174 -4.37 1.74 -16.78
N PHE A 175 -3.13 1.28 -16.96
CA PHE A 175 -2.30 1.72 -18.09
C PHE A 175 -2.95 1.43 -19.44
N GLN A 176 -3.63 0.29 -19.60
CA GLN A 176 -4.37 0.00 -20.83
C GLN A 176 -5.48 1.03 -21.12
N ILE A 177 -6.13 1.54 -20.08
CA ILE A 177 -7.20 2.54 -20.20
C ILE A 177 -6.65 3.93 -20.55
N ILE A 178 -5.56 4.36 -19.90
CA ILE A 178 -5.02 5.72 -20.04
C ILE A 178 -3.93 5.83 -21.13
N THR A 179 -3.54 4.72 -21.76
CA THR A 179 -2.47 4.70 -22.76
C THR A 179 -2.83 5.53 -23.97
N THR A 180 -1.91 6.38 -24.38
CA THR A 180 -1.90 7.11 -25.64
C THR A 180 -0.86 6.49 -26.58
N PRO A 181 -0.82 6.81 -27.87
CA PRO A 181 0.21 6.35 -28.80
C PRO A 181 1.63 6.63 -28.32
N TYR A 182 1.83 7.59 -27.43
CA TYR A 182 3.14 8.01 -26.90
C TYR A 182 3.55 7.32 -25.58
N SER A 183 2.67 6.58 -24.93
CA SER A 183 2.92 5.96 -23.62
C SER A 183 3.15 4.44 -23.68
N GLY A 184 3.45 3.88 -24.85
CA GLY A 184 3.66 2.44 -25.07
C GLY A 184 4.77 1.83 -24.20
N GLU A 185 5.82 2.57 -23.87
CA GLU A 185 6.92 2.10 -23.02
C GLU A 185 6.46 1.87 -21.58
N ALA A 186 5.62 2.75 -21.00
CA ALA A 186 5.08 2.58 -19.66
C ALA A 186 4.17 1.34 -19.57
N LEU A 187 3.32 1.14 -20.60
CA LEU A 187 2.47 -0.04 -20.71
C LEU A 187 3.30 -1.33 -20.82
N ARG A 188 4.35 -1.32 -21.67
CA ARG A 188 5.26 -2.45 -21.83
C ARG A 188 5.93 -2.85 -20.52
N ARG A 189 6.50 -1.88 -19.79
CA ARG A 189 7.14 -2.11 -18.48
C ARG A 189 6.16 -2.62 -17.43
N ALA A 190 4.95 -2.06 -17.38
CA ALA A 190 3.92 -2.54 -16.47
C ALA A 190 3.53 -4.01 -16.78
N GLY A 191 3.40 -4.36 -18.06
CA GLY A 191 3.15 -5.75 -18.48
C GLY A 191 4.29 -6.71 -18.14
N GLU A 192 5.53 -6.27 -18.24
CA GLU A 192 6.70 -7.08 -17.82
C GLU A 192 6.69 -7.35 -16.32
N LEU A 193 6.44 -6.33 -15.49
CA LEU A 193 6.34 -6.48 -14.04
C LEU A 193 5.17 -7.39 -13.63
N GLN A 194 4.00 -7.22 -14.25
CA GLN A 194 2.85 -8.09 -14.04
C GLN A 194 3.20 -9.54 -14.39
N ALA A 195 3.82 -9.78 -15.53
CA ALA A 195 4.21 -11.13 -15.96
C ALA A 195 5.25 -11.77 -15.04
N GLN A 196 6.19 -10.99 -14.49
CA GLN A 196 7.17 -11.46 -13.51
C GLN A 196 6.49 -11.92 -12.22
N THR A 197 5.57 -11.13 -11.67
CA THR A 197 4.84 -11.49 -10.45
C THR A 197 3.88 -12.66 -10.68
N GLY A 198 3.31 -12.81 -11.88
CA GLY A 198 2.41 -13.90 -12.23
C GLY A 198 3.09 -15.24 -12.55
N ARG A 199 4.34 -15.21 -13.04
CA ARG A 199 5.10 -16.43 -13.40
C ARG A 199 5.74 -17.14 -12.22
N THR A 200 5.89 -16.48 -11.10
CA THR A 200 6.44 -17.06 -9.86
C THR A 200 5.38 -17.91 -9.17
N SER A 201 4.78 -18.87 -9.89
CA SER A 201 4.03 -19.94 -9.25
C SER A 201 5.05 -20.79 -8.50
N TRP A 202 5.03 -20.72 -7.20
CA TRP A 202 5.81 -21.58 -6.33
C TRP A 202 5.33 -23.03 -6.53
N ARG A 203 5.99 -23.78 -7.42
CA ARG A 203 5.87 -25.24 -7.40
C ARG A 203 6.57 -25.70 -6.13
N GLY A 204 5.79 -26.06 -5.10
CA GLY A 204 6.28 -26.70 -3.91
C GLY A 204 7.15 -27.89 -4.27
N ARG A 205 8.47 -27.78 -4.10
CA ARG A 205 9.34 -28.94 -3.98
C ARG A 205 9.16 -29.44 -2.56
N GLY A 206 8.34 -30.41 -2.35
CA GLY A 206 8.16 -30.99 -1.03
C GLY A 206 6.95 -31.89 -0.87
N GLU A 207 6.63 -32.71 -1.90
CA GLU A 207 5.93 -33.98 -1.69
C GLU A 207 6.74 -35.06 -2.38
N THR A 208 7.73 -35.58 -1.67
CA THR A 208 8.26 -36.91 -1.93
C THR A 208 8.34 -37.67 -0.62
N ALA A 209 7.45 -38.67 -0.53
CA ALA A 209 7.46 -39.86 0.30
C ALA A 209 7.77 -39.74 1.80
#